data_2558797ccfe4ec46d680d9ef3129da28
#
_entry.id   2558797ccfe4ec46d680d9ef3129da28
#
_cell.length_a   1.000
_cell.length_b   1.000
_cell.length_c   1.000
_cell.angle_alpha   90.00
_cell.angle_beta   90.00
_cell.angle_gamma   90.00
#
_symmetry.space_group_name_H-M   'P 1'
#
loop_
_entity.id
_entity.type
_entity.pdbx_description
1 polymer ?
#
loop_
_entity_poly.entity_id
_entity_poly.type
_entity_poly.pdbx_seq_one_letter_code
_entity_poly.pdbx_strand_id
1 'polypeptide(L)'
;MRIYHYTSIQTLALILKSQKIRFNRLDRVDDMEESIYGSGPTQTKLGMYTFVSCWTKSCKENLALWNMYTRYKGVRIGIDEMPFVTHRVNDRFVSLLASPMSFGPDYMISSFVNEAKLFDMEYVDDPQAEIQKLIHRAGTDGIVVDIPHVGCFKRKEWEIQQESRFKLTVHPVNMTGAAEELLTKESPQAFNVLMKLFESLGPSMASNRPISTTHIDLDLDPVKLADVEIMLGPLTSEADRIIVEALLRPFPNATICDSVFNGKLRDKG
;
A
#
# COMPACT_ATOMS: atom_id res chain seq x y z
N MET A 1 11.60 -13.18 -8.49
CA MET A 1 10.47 -12.92 -9.44
C MET A 1 10.32 -11.40 -9.58
N ARG A 2 9.78 -10.88 -10.72
CA ARG A 2 9.47 -9.44 -10.85
C ARG A 2 7.98 -9.21 -10.62
N ILE A 3 7.67 -8.04 -10.07
CA ILE A 3 6.32 -7.49 -9.98
C ILE A 3 6.24 -6.19 -10.76
N TYR A 4 5.04 -5.78 -11.15
CA TYR A 4 4.85 -4.68 -12.08
C TYR A 4 3.82 -3.68 -11.55
N HIS A 5 4.14 -2.39 -11.73
CA HIS A 5 3.29 -1.28 -11.33
C HIS A 5 3.08 -0.32 -12.52
N TYR A 6 1.81 -0.08 -12.89
CA TYR A 6 1.44 0.83 -13.97
C TYR A 6 1.21 2.22 -13.41
N THR A 7 1.89 3.22 -13.97
CA THR A 7 1.81 4.57 -13.43
C THR A 7 2.17 5.64 -14.48
N SER A 8 1.94 6.91 -14.13
CA SER A 8 2.34 8.03 -14.99
C SER A 8 3.85 8.28 -14.96
N ILE A 9 4.37 8.96 -15.99
CA ILE A 9 5.78 9.39 -16.03
C ILE A 9 6.09 10.37 -14.88
N GLN A 10 5.13 11.21 -14.49
CA GLN A 10 5.26 12.11 -13.34
C GLN A 10 5.43 11.35 -12.03
N THR A 11 4.65 10.30 -11.83
CA THR A 11 4.79 9.43 -10.64
C THR A 11 6.11 8.66 -10.67
N LEU A 12 6.55 8.16 -11.84
CA LEU A 12 7.88 7.56 -11.99
C LEU A 12 8.98 8.54 -11.54
N ALA A 13 8.91 9.80 -11.96
CA ALA A 13 9.90 10.81 -11.58
C ALA A 13 9.94 11.03 -10.06
N LEU A 14 8.77 11.03 -9.39
CA LEU A 14 8.68 11.13 -7.94
C LEU A 14 9.29 9.90 -7.24
N ILE A 15 8.98 8.70 -7.72
CA ILE A 15 9.52 7.44 -7.19
C ILE A 15 11.05 7.42 -7.30
N LEU A 16 11.59 7.69 -8.48
CA LEU A 16 13.04 7.65 -8.72
C LEU A 16 13.78 8.72 -7.91
N LYS A 17 13.19 9.92 -7.78
CA LYS A 17 13.80 11.01 -7.00
C LYS A 17 13.78 10.75 -5.51
N SER A 18 12.66 10.27 -4.98
CA SER A 18 12.48 10.02 -3.54
C SER A 18 13.03 8.66 -3.12
N GLN A 19 13.15 7.71 -4.05
CA GLN A 19 13.42 6.29 -3.81
C GLN A 19 12.37 5.66 -2.89
N LYS A 20 11.12 6.12 -2.98
CA LYS A 20 10.00 5.67 -2.15
C LYS A 20 8.80 5.26 -3.00
N ILE A 21 8.04 4.33 -2.48
CA ILE A 21 6.72 3.97 -3.00
C ILE A 21 5.65 4.42 -2.01
N ARG A 22 4.59 4.99 -2.55
CA ARG A 22 3.43 5.42 -1.80
C ARG A 22 2.46 4.29 -1.55
N PHE A 23 2.07 4.13 -0.29
CA PHE A 23 0.94 3.34 0.16
C PHE A 23 -0.24 4.28 0.37
N ASN A 24 -1.25 4.18 -0.48
CA ASN A 24 -2.47 4.97 -0.36
C ASN A 24 -3.43 4.33 0.62
N ARG A 25 -4.20 5.16 1.34
CA ARG A 25 -5.23 4.67 2.26
C ARG A 25 -6.33 3.95 1.48
N LEU A 26 -6.76 2.79 1.95
CA LEU A 26 -7.66 1.87 1.24
C LEU A 26 -9.04 2.49 0.95
N ASP A 27 -9.53 3.42 1.76
CA ASP A 27 -10.78 4.14 1.50
C ASP A 27 -10.66 5.23 0.41
N ARG A 28 -9.48 5.33 -0.24
CA ARG A 28 -9.19 6.28 -1.33
C ARG A 28 -8.73 5.60 -2.62
N VAL A 29 -8.80 4.29 -2.68
CA VAL A 29 -8.60 3.53 -3.93
C VAL A 29 -9.88 3.49 -4.76
N ASP A 30 -9.79 3.01 -6.00
CA ASP A 30 -10.88 3.07 -6.99
C ASP A 30 -12.11 2.26 -6.57
N ASP A 31 -11.94 1.12 -5.89
CA ASP A 31 -13.05 0.27 -5.43
C ASP A 31 -13.45 0.67 -3.99
N MET A 32 -14.63 1.28 -3.87
CA MET A 32 -15.16 1.71 -2.58
C MET A 32 -15.63 0.55 -1.70
N GLU A 33 -15.99 -0.61 -2.29
CA GLU A 33 -16.50 -1.76 -1.53
C GLU A 33 -15.47 -2.36 -0.59
N GLU A 34 -14.19 -2.32 -0.97
CA GLU A 34 -13.10 -2.93 -0.18
C GLU A 34 -12.73 -2.12 1.08
N SER A 35 -13.29 -0.94 1.26
CA SER A 35 -12.99 -0.06 2.41
C SER A 35 -13.98 -0.16 3.57
N ILE A 36 -15.16 -0.78 3.35
CA ILE A 36 -16.28 -0.78 4.28
C ILE A 36 -16.47 -2.17 4.88
N TYR A 37 -16.41 -2.27 6.19
CA TYR A 37 -16.47 -3.53 6.95
C TYR A 37 -17.66 -3.53 7.91
N GLY A 38 -18.48 -4.59 7.87
CA GLY A 38 -19.70 -4.70 8.66
C GLY A 38 -20.87 -3.93 8.06
N SER A 39 -22.02 -3.93 8.74
CA SER A 39 -23.25 -3.31 8.27
C SER A 39 -23.97 -2.53 9.38
N GLY A 40 -24.73 -1.49 8.99
CA GLY A 40 -25.55 -0.70 9.89
C GLY A 40 -24.75 0.07 10.96
N PRO A 41 -25.32 0.26 12.17
CA PRO A 41 -24.70 1.05 13.24
C PRO A 41 -23.36 0.50 13.74
N THR A 42 -23.02 -0.73 13.38
CA THR A 42 -21.83 -1.43 13.82
C THR A 42 -20.75 -1.50 12.74
N GLN A 43 -20.93 -0.73 11.67
CA GLN A 43 -19.97 -0.66 10.58
C GLN A 43 -18.62 -0.11 11.06
N THR A 44 -17.57 -0.86 10.78
CA THR A 44 -16.20 -0.44 11.06
C THR A 44 -15.51 -0.07 9.77
N LYS A 45 -14.96 1.14 9.69
CA LYS A 45 -14.29 1.67 8.49
C LYS A 45 -12.80 1.29 8.48
N LEU A 46 -12.50 -0.02 8.45
CA LEU A 46 -11.11 -0.52 8.50
C LEU A 46 -10.25 0.00 7.34
N GLY A 47 -10.87 0.36 6.22
CA GLY A 47 -10.16 0.99 5.10
C GLY A 47 -9.46 2.29 5.46
N MET A 48 -9.90 3.00 6.50
CA MET A 48 -9.19 4.20 7.01
C MET A 48 -7.85 3.85 7.68
N TYR A 49 -7.68 2.63 8.14
CA TYR A 49 -6.50 2.19 8.91
C TYR A 49 -5.59 1.26 8.11
N THR A 50 -5.97 0.97 6.86
CA THR A 50 -5.20 0.12 5.95
C THR A 50 -4.66 0.95 4.80
N PHE A 51 -3.36 0.82 4.54
CA PHE A 51 -2.66 1.48 3.44
C PHE A 51 -2.12 0.44 2.49
N VAL A 52 -2.26 0.66 1.19
CA VAL A 52 -1.93 -0.33 0.17
C VAL A 52 -1.06 0.24 -0.93
N SER A 53 -0.15 -0.59 -1.44
CA SER A 53 0.59 -0.36 -2.67
C SER A 53 0.29 -1.52 -3.62
N CYS A 54 -0.27 -1.20 -4.79
CA CYS A 54 -0.88 -2.17 -5.72
C CYS A 54 0.08 -2.52 -6.85
N TRP A 55 0.20 -3.82 -7.12
CA TRP A 55 1.11 -4.41 -8.09
C TRP A 55 0.42 -5.54 -8.86
N THR A 56 1.06 -6.06 -9.88
CA THR A 56 0.68 -7.34 -10.50
C THR A 56 1.91 -8.22 -10.68
N LYS A 57 1.73 -9.53 -10.51
CA LYS A 57 2.77 -10.53 -10.77
C LYS A 57 2.83 -10.92 -12.25
N SER A 58 1.82 -10.52 -13.03
CA SER A 58 1.74 -10.88 -14.46
C SER A 58 2.83 -10.18 -15.27
N CYS A 59 3.72 -10.95 -15.85
CA CYS A 59 4.72 -10.42 -16.80
C CYS A 59 4.09 -9.99 -18.14
N LYS A 60 2.89 -10.49 -18.45
CA LYS A 60 2.16 -10.10 -19.67
C LYS A 60 1.59 -8.70 -19.48
N GLU A 61 1.68 -7.91 -20.54
CA GLU A 61 1.05 -6.60 -20.57
C GLU A 61 -0.47 -6.72 -20.50
N ASN A 62 -1.09 -5.80 -19.75
CA ASN A 62 -2.53 -5.74 -19.59
C ASN A 62 -3.06 -4.39 -20.12
N LEU A 63 -3.83 -4.44 -21.21
CA LEU A 63 -4.40 -3.25 -21.84
C LEU A 63 -5.37 -2.49 -20.93
N ALA A 64 -6.08 -3.22 -20.04
CA ALA A 64 -6.95 -2.56 -19.07
C ALA A 64 -6.15 -1.72 -18.07
N LEU A 65 -5.03 -2.26 -17.53
CA LEU A 65 -4.16 -1.52 -16.63
C LEU A 65 -3.49 -0.33 -17.33
N TRP A 66 -3.05 -0.49 -18.59
CA TRP A 66 -2.54 0.61 -19.40
C TRP A 66 -3.57 1.74 -19.52
N ASN A 67 -4.83 1.39 -19.81
CA ASN A 67 -5.90 2.37 -19.94
C ASN A 67 -6.23 3.04 -18.60
N MET A 68 -6.49 2.23 -17.56
CA MET A 68 -6.97 2.71 -16.26
C MET A 68 -5.98 3.67 -15.59
N TYR A 69 -4.70 3.32 -15.58
CA TYR A 69 -3.71 4.06 -14.80
C TYR A 69 -2.88 5.04 -15.61
N THR A 70 -2.85 4.92 -16.93
CA THR A 70 -1.92 5.73 -17.75
C THR A 70 -2.55 6.32 -19.01
N ARG A 71 -3.78 5.93 -19.35
CA ARG A 71 -4.39 6.22 -20.66
C ARG A 71 -3.44 5.86 -21.81
N TYR A 72 -2.73 4.74 -21.67
CA TYR A 72 -1.73 4.22 -22.61
C TYR A 72 -0.45 5.07 -22.78
N LYS A 73 -0.27 6.19 -22.03
CA LYS A 73 0.83 7.17 -22.19
C LYS A 73 1.81 7.22 -21.02
N GLY A 74 1.74 6.27 -20.10
CA GLY A 74 2.62 6.20 -18.93
C GLY A 74 3.68 5.13 -19.05
N VAL A 75 4.03 4.55 -17.93
CA VAL A 75 5.03 3.50 -17.82
C VAL A 75 4.53 2.31 -17.00
N ARG A 76 5.14 1.15 -17.23
CA ARG A 76 5.07 -0.01 -16.35
C ARG A 76 6.43 -0.20 -15.70
N ILE A 77 6.50 -0.09 -14.39
CA ILE A 77 7.71 -0.33 -13.58
C ILE A 77 7.78 -1.81 -13.25
N GLY A 78 8.83 -2.50 -13.67
CA GLY A 78 9.14 -3.87 -13.27
C GLY A 78 10.30 -3.88 -12.28
N ILE A 79 10.10 -4.48 -11.10
CA ILE A 79 11.10 -4.52 -10.03
C ILE A 79 11.05 -5.88 -9.33
N ASP A 80 12.04 -6.18 -8.50
CA ASP A 80 12.05 -7.38 -7.65
C ASP A 80 10.74 -7.53 -6.84
N GLU A 81 10.32 -8.75 -6.57
CA GLU A 81 9.04 -9.03 -5.85
C GLU A 81 8.99 -8.50 -4.41
N MET A 82 10.16 -8.23 -3.81
CA MET A 82 10.27 -7.52 -2.55
C MET A 82 11.10 -6.26 -2.75
N PRO A 83 10.50 -5.17 -3.24
CA PRO A 83 11.26 -3.99 -3.65
C PRO A 83 11.67 -3.10 -2.48
N PHE A 84 11.16 -3.34 -1.27
CA PHE A 84 11.38 -2.51 -0.11
C PHE A 84 12.59 -2.94 0.73
N VAL A 85 13.12 -2.00 1.49
CA VAL A 85 14.01 -2.33 2.60
C VAL A 85 13.19 -3.12 3.64
N THR A 86 13.72 -4.26 4.05
CA THR A 86 13.04 -5.15 5.00
C THR A 86 13.82 -5.27 6.30
N HIS A 87 13.11 -5.45 7.41
CA HIS A 87 13.69 -5.48 8.75
C HIS A 87 13.26 -6.74 9.50
N ARG A 88 14.22 -7.47 10.04
CA ARG A 88 13.95 -8.67 10.82
C ARG A 88 13.44 -8.28 12.21
N VAL A 89 12.24 -8.71 12.55
CA VAL A 89 11.64 -8.50 13.87
C VAL A 89 12.00 -9.65 14.81
N ASN A 90 11.93 -10.89 14.30
CA ASN A 90 12.34 -12.11 15.00
C ASN A 90 12.66 -13.22 13.96
N ASP A 91 12.90 -14.47 14.43
CA ASP A 91 13.29 -15.57 13.54
C ASP A 91 12.24 -15.97 12.50
N ARG A 92 10.98 -15.59 12.70
CA ARG A 92 9.85 -16.00 11.83
C ARG A 92 9.14 -14.82 11.17
N PHE A 93 9.50 -13.58 11.55
CA PHE A 93 8.77 -12.40 11.11
C PHE A 93 9.71 -11.31 10.61
N VAL A 94 9.47 -10.89 9.36
CA VAL A 94 10.16 -9.78 8.70
C VAL A 94 9.13 -8.70 8.40
N SER A 95 9.48 -7.45 8.69
CA SER A 95 8.58 -6.30 8.51
C SER A 95 9.09 -5.33 7.45
N LEU A 96 8.17 -4.55 6.90
CA LEU A 96 8.46 -3.37 6.07
C LEU A 96 8.90 -2.15 6.91
N LEU A 97 8.85 -2.24 8.24
CA LEU A 97 9.14 -1.15 9.17
C LEU A 97 10.36 -1.44 10.03
N ALA A 98 11.27 -0.48 10.14
CA ALA A 98 12.50 -0.60 10.93
C ALA A 98 12.22 -0.53 12.43
N SER A 99 11.31 0.35 12.85
CA SER A 99 11.01 0.58 14.25
C SER A 99 9.94 -0.38 14.78
N PRO A 100 10.11 -0.97 15.96
CA PRO A 100 9.05 -1.73 16.62
C PRO A 100 7.74 -0.97 16.71
N MET A 101 7.82 0.35 16.92
CA MET A 101 6.67 1.24 16.99
C MET A 101 7.06 2.65 16.52
N SER A 102 6.21 3.28 15.74
CA SER A 102 6.35 4.66 15.31
C SER A 102 5.00 5.37 15.42
N PHE A 103 5.04 6.68 15.65
CA PHE A 103 3.85 7.49 15.82
C PHE A 103 3.77 8.54 14.72
N GLY A 104 2.59 8.68 14.13
CA GLY A 104 2.18 9.81 13.33
C GLY A 104 1.38 10.81 14.18
N PRO A 105 0.79 11.83 13.56
CA PRO A 105 0.06 12.88 14.31
C PRO A 105 -1.18 12.33 15.05
N ASP A 106 -1.82 11.29 14.55
CA ASP A 106 -3.07 10.73 15.08
C ASP A 106 -3.17 9.21 14.93
N TYR A 107 -2.04 8.54 14.64
CA TYR A 107 -1.95 7.09 14.52
C TYR A 107 -0.63 6.54 15.07
N MET A 108 -0.67 5.26 15.38
CA MET A 108 0.51 4.44 15.67
C MET A 108 0.65 3.38 14.57
N ILE A 109 1.88 3.08 14.18
CA ILE A 109 2.22 1.96 13.30
C ILE A 109 3.28 1.09 13.97
N SER A 110 3.16 -0.24 13.83
CA SER A 110 4.05 -1.19 14.48
C SER A 110 4.60 -2.21 13.50
N SER A 111 5.91 -2.53 13.62
CA SER A 111 6.52 -3.61 12.84
C SER A 111 5.95 -4.98 13.15
N PHE A 112 5.35 -5.20 14.32
CA PHE A 112 4.81 -6.50 14.75
C PHE A 112 3.55 -6.95 13.99
N VAL A 113 2.84 -6.03 13.32
CA VAL A 113 1.61 -6.33 12.55
C VAL A 113 1.76 -6.03 11.05
N ASN A 114 2.90 -5.50 10.63
CA ASN A 114 3.16 -5.09 9.25
C ASN A 114 4.23 -5.98 8.62
N GLU A 115 3.82 -7.18 8.23
CA GLU A 115 4.66 -8.18 7.58
C GLU A 115 5.15 -7.69 6.21
N ALA A 116 6.43 -7.94 5.90
CA ALA A 116 6.99 -7.75 4.58
C ALA A 116 6.53 -8.87 3.64
N LYS A 117 5.31 -8.74 3.12
CA LYS A 117 4.66 -9.75 2.28
C LYS A 117 3.82 -9.11 1.19
N LEU A 118 3.87 -9.70 0.00
CA LEU A 118 2.99 -9.39 -1.11
C LEU A 118 1.76 -10.31 -1.02
N PHE A 119 0.58 -9.72 -0.79
CA PHE A 119 -0.69 -10.42 -0.68
C PHE A 119 -1.38 -10.44 -2.04
N ASP A 120 -1.86 -11.60 -2.46
CA ASP A 120 -2.68 -11.73 -3.66
C ASP A 120 -4.13 -11.32 -3.34
N MET A 121 -4.80 -10.70 -4.32
CA MET A 121 -6.21 -10.37 -4.21
C MET A 121 -7.07 -11.62 -4.45
N GLU A 122 -8.10 -11.78 -3.65
CA GLU A 122 -9.14 -12.78 -3.82
C GLU A 122 -10.35 -12.15 -4.52
N TYR A 123 -10.68 -12.67 -5.71
CA TYR A 123 -11.79 -12.18 -6.51
C TYR A 123 -13.03 -13.05 -6.26
N VAL A 124 -14.07 -12.44 -5.70
CA VAL A 124 -15.28 -13.12 -5.21
C VAL A 124 -16.55 -12.46 -5.77
N ASP A 125 -17.68 -13.17 -5.74
CA ASP A 125 -18.97 -12.64 -6.22
C ASP A 125 -19.53 -11.57 -5.25
N ASP A 126 -19.33 -11.76 -3.95
CA ASP A 126 -19.76 -10.83 -2.91
C ASP A 126 -18.63 -10.53 -1.91
N PRO A 127 -17.82 -9.48 -2.16
CA PRO A 127 -16.76 -9.08 -1.24
C PRO A 127 -17.27 -8.75 0.16
N GLN A 128 -18.49 -8.19 0.28
CA GLN A 128 -19.04 -7.81 1.58
C GLN A 128 -19.31 -9.03 2.47
N ALA A 129 -19.73 -10.15 1.87
CA ALA A 129 -19.91 -11.40 2.63
C ALA A 129 -18.60 -11.94 3.19
N GLU A 130 -17.49 -11.84 2.43
CA GLU A 130 -16.16 -12.26 2.89
C GLU A 130 -15.57 -11.28 3.92
N ILE A 131 -15.70 -9.98 3.67
CA ILE A 131 -15.24 -8.91 4.57
C ILE A 131 -15.91 -9.02 5.95
N GLN A 132 -17.20 -9.35 6.01
CA GLN A 132 -17.91 -9.52 7.29
C GLN A 132 -17.33 -10.64 8.15
N LYS A 133 -16.78 -11.68 7.54
CA LYS A 133 -16.13 -12.80 8.26
C LYS A 133 -14.83 -12.39 8.96
N LEU A 134 -14.21 -11.27 8.55
CA LEU A 134 -12.96 -10.78 9.13
C LEU A 134 -13.14 -10.11 10.49
N ILE A 135 -14.38 -9.73 10.85
CA ILE A 135 -14.67 -9.02 12.09
C ILE A 135 -15.42 -9.95 13.04
N HIS A 136 -14.78 -10.29 14.14
CA HIS A 136 -15.39 -11.05 15.23
C HIS A 136 -15.58 -10.15 16.44
N ARG A 137 -16.78 -10.15 17.02
CA ARG A 137 -17.03 -9.44 18.28
C ARG A 137 -16.60 -10.31 19.45
N ALA A 138 -15.78 -9.75 20.34
CA ALA A 138 -15.35 -10.39 21.58
C ALA A 138 -15.96 -9.62 22.77
N GLY A 139 -17.02 -10.17 23.38
CA GLY A 139 -17.71 -9.53 24.50
C GLY A 139 -18.50 -8.27 24.11
N THR A 140 -18.72 -7.37 25.07
CA THR A 140 -19.55 -6.16 24.89
C THR A 140 -18.83 -5.04 24.12
N ASP A 141 -17.51 -4.95 24.22
CA ASP A 141 -16.75 -3.78 23.73
C ASP A 141 -15.50 -4.14 22.89
N GLY A 142 -15.25 -5.42 22.65
CA GLY A 142 -14.08 -5.89 21.90
C GLY A 142 -14.39 -6.25 20.45
N ILE A 143 -13.49 -5.88 19.54
CA ILE A 143 -13.46 -6.42 18.17
C ILE A 143 -12.13 -7.15 17.97
N VAL A 144 -12.22 -8.37 17.40
CA VAL A 144 -11.07 -9.10 16.85
C VAL A 144 -11.18 -9.01 15.34
N VAL A 145 -10.12 -8.56 14.70
CA VAL A 145 -10.05 -8.36 13.25
C VAL A 145 -8.97 -9.27 12.67
N ASP A 146 -9.30 -10.00 11.63
CA ASP A 146 -8.33 -10.72 10.81
C ASP A 146 -7.57 -9.73 9.91
N ILE A 147 -6.60 -9.03 10.48
CA ILE A 147 -5.80 -7.98 9.83
C ILE A 147 -5.12 -8.47 8.54
N PRO A 148 -4.52 -9.67 8.46
CA PRO A 148 -3.93 -10.18 7.23
C PRO A 148 -4.85 -10.17 6.02
N HIS A 149 -6.15 -10.36 6.17
CA HIS A 149 -7.11 -10.41 5.06
C HIS A 149 -7.85 -9.09 4.79
N VAL A 150 -7.68 -8.07 5.64
CA VAL A 150 -8.24 -6.73 5.36
C VAL A 150 -7.66 -6.19 4.06
N GLY A 151 -8.54 -5.76 3.12
CA GLY A 151 -8.14 -5.23 1.82
C GLY A 151 -7.61 -6.29 0.84
N CYS A 152 -8.01 -7.56 0.99
CA CYS A 152 -7.65 -8.63 0.07
C CYS A 152 -8.80 -9.12 -0.83
N PHE A 153 -10.03 -8.65 -0.63
CA PHE A 153 -11.20 -9.09 -1.41
C PHE A 153 -11.66 -8.02 -2.39
N LYS A 154 -11.94 -8.43 -3.62
CA LYS A 154 -12.55 -7.62 -4.69
C LYS A 154 -13.63 -8.41 -5.41
N ARG A 155 -14.57 -7.68 -6.06
CA ARG A 155 -15.49 -8.32 -7.01
C ARG A 155 -14.75 -8.95 -8.17
N LYS A 156 -15.30 -10.04 -8.72
CA LYS A 156 -14.77 -10.73 -9.90
C LYS A 156 -14.62 -9.81 -11.12
N GLU A 157 -15.43 -8.76 -11.23
CA GLU A 157 -15.34 -7.77 -12.29
C GLU A 157 -13.98 -7.04 -12.32
N TRP A 158 -13.28 -6.99 -11.17
CA TRP A 158 -11.93 -6.45 -11.05
C TRP A 158 -10.81 -7.46 -11.33
N GLU A 159 -11.13 -8.75 -11.57
CA GLU A 159 -10.12 -9.82 -11.76
C GLU A 159 -9.17 -9.52 -12.93
N ILE A 160 -9.61 -8.72 -13.89
CA ILE A 160 -8.77 -8.25 -14.99
C ILE A 160 -7.51 -7.52 -14.51
N GLN A 161 -7.50 -6.97 -13.29
CA GLN A 161 -6.34 -6.30 -12.73
C GLN A 161 -5.23 -7.27 -12.32
N GLN A 162 -5.55 -8.52 -12.00
CA GLN A 162 -4.60 -9.53 -11.49
C GLN A 162 -3.70 -8.93 -10.40
N GLU A 163 -4.34 -8.27 -9.43
CA GLU A 163 -3.68 -7.42 -8.46
C GLU A 163 -3.07 -8.23 -7.32
N SER A 164 -1.91 -7.77 -6.85
CA SER A 164 -1.30 -8.15 -5.57
C SER A 164 -0.91 -6.89 -4.82
N ARG A 165 -0.88 -6.92 -3.48
CA ARG A 165 -0.67 -5.73 -2.64
C ARG A 165 0.37 -5.93 -1.56
N PHE A 166 1.20 -4.91 -1.36
CA PHE A 166 1.78 -4.68 -0.04
C PHE A 166 0.82 -3.87 0.80
N LYS A 167 0.77 -4.16 2.10
CA LYS A 167 -0.17 -3.52 3.02
C LYS A 167 0.53 -3.02 4.27
N LEU A 168 0.02 -1.90 4.80
CA LEU A 168 0.37 -1.40 6.12
C LEU A 168 -0.92 -1.18 6.91
N THR A 169 -0.92 -1.62 8.15
CA THR A 169 -2.00 -1.37 9.11
C THR A 169 -1.51 -0.37 10.14
N VAL A 170 -2.30 0.66 10.36
CA VAL A 170 -2.10 1.65 11.41
C VAL A 170 -3.22 1.59 12.43
N HIS A 171 -2.98 2.09 13.62
CA HIS A 171 -3.97 2.15 14.69
C HIS A 171 -4.22 3.60 15.06
N PRO A 172 -5.49 4.06 15.07
CA PRO A 172 -5.82 5.42 15.47
C PRO A 172 -5.52 5.62 16.95
N VAL A 173 -4.76 6.65 17.28
CA VAL A 173 -4.41 7.01 18.67
C VAL A 173 -4.66 8.50 18.92
N ASN A 174 -4.89 8.85 20.18
CA ASN A 174 -4.89 10.24 20.59
C ASN A 174 -3.50 10.64 21.07
N MET A 175 -2.78 11.35 20.21
CA MET A 175 -1.41 11.78 20.52
C MET A 175 -1.35 13.08 21.34
N THR A 176 -2.46 13.78 21.55
CA THR A 176 -2.48 15.01 22.36
C THR A 176 -2.00 14.76 23.80
N GLY A 177 -0.83 15.27 24.14
CA GLY A 177 -0.16 15.10 25.44
C GLY A 177 0.64 13.80 25.58
N ALA A 178 0.24 12.70 24.97
CA ALA A 178 0.90 11.40 25.11
C ALA A 178 2.22 11.30 24.34
N ALA A 179 2.31 11.92 23.16
CA ALA A 179 3.54 11.92 22.37
C ALA A 179 4.64 12.74 23.02
N GLU A 180 4.30 13.89 23.59
CA GLU A 180 5.26 14.72 24.37
C GLU A 180 5.78 13.95 25.58
N GLU A 181 4.91 13.24 26.30
CA GLU A 181 5.32 12.41 27.44
C GLU A 181 6.18 11.20 27.03
N LEU A 182 5.87 10.54 25.91
CA LEU A 182 6.65 9.40 25.39
C LEU A 182 8.02 9.84 24.87
N LEU A 183 8.12 11.02 24.27
CA LEU A 183 9.35 11.54 23.70
C LEU A 183 10.28 12.19 24.73
N THR A 184 9.74 12.63 25.88
CA THR A 184 10.51 13.39 26.88
C THR A 184 10.89 12.60 28.13
N LYS A 185 10.34 11.40 28.37
CA LYS A 185 10.54 10.68 29.64
C LYS A 185 10.94 9.22 29.43
N GLU A 186 12.20 8.89 29.62
CA GLU A 186 12.63 7.56 30.05
C GLU A 186 12.13 7.33 31.50
N SER A 187 10.89 6.90 31.69
CA SER A 187 10.32 6.77 33.04
C SER A 187 9.23 5.70 33.08
N PRO A 188 8.92 5.16 34.28
CA PRO A 188 7.74 4.29 34.50
C PRO A 188 6.43 4.91 34.03
N GLN A 189 6.37 6.24 33.95
CA GLN A 189 5.21 6.99 33.46
C GLN A 189 5.05 6.85 31.93
N ALA A 190 6.13 6.80 31.16
CA ALA A 190 6.08 6.53 29.71
C ALA A 190 5.48 5.15 29.42
N PHE A 191 5.81 4.15 30.23
CA PHE A 191 5.21 2.81 30.13
C PHE A 191 3.69 2.84 30.40
N ASN A 192 3.24 3.56 31.42
CA ASN A 192 1.81 3.70 31.71
C ASN A 192 1.05 4.42 30.58
N VAL A 193 1.67 5.42 29.96
CA VAL A 193 1.09 6.12 28.79
C VAL A 193 0.97 5.15 27.61
N LEU A 194 2.01 4.36 27.35
CA LEU A 194 2.02 3.34 26.29
C LEU A 194 0.91 2.31 26.51
N MET A 195 0.77 1.81 27.74
CA MET A 195 -0.30 0.84 28.08
C MET A 195 -1.69 1.43 27.84
N LYS A 196 -1.94 2.67 28.25
CA LYS A 196 -3.22 3.37 27.98
C LYS A 196 -3.48 3.53 26.47
N LEU A 197 -2.45 3.82 25.67
CA LEU A 197 -2.58 3.85 24.21
C LEU A 197 -3.01 2.50 23.68
N PHE A 198 -2.37 1.40 24.09
CA PHE A 198 -2.76 0.05 23.67
C PHE A 198 -4.20 -0.30 24.07
N GLU A 199 -4.61 0.04 25.29
CA GLU A 199 -6.00 -0.16 25.76
C GLU A 199 -7.01 0.64 24.91
N SER A 200 -6.60 1.78 24.34
CA SER A 200 -7.46 2.63 23.53
C SER A 200 -7.59 2.20 22.06
N LEU A 201 -6.74 1.31 21.55
CA LEU A 201 -6.71 0.94 20.12
C LEU A 201 -8.04 0.32 19.66
N GLY A 202 -8.52 -0.70 20.35
CA GLY A 202 -9.78 -1.36 20.03
C GLY A 202 -10.97 -0.41 20.05
N PRO A 203 -11.23 0.32 21.15
CA PRO A 203 -12.29 1.32 21.21
C PRO A 203 -12.17 2.42 20.16
N SER A 204 -10.95 2.88 19.83
CA SER A 204 -10.73 3.90 18.80
C SER A 204 -11.08 3.39 17.40
N MET A 205 -10.72 2.15 17.07
CA MET A 205 -11.11 1.51 15.81
C MET A 205 -12.63 1.25 15.75
N ALA A 206 -13.22 0.75 16.83
CA ALA A 206 -14.65 0.47 16.91
C ALA A 206 -15.51 1.74 16.76
N SER A 207 -15.03 2.88 17.27
CA SER A 207 -15.70 4.18 17.13
C SER A 207 -15.42 4.87 15.79
N ASN A 208 -14.68 4.22 14.86
CA ASN A 208 -14.27 4.81 13.58
C ASN A 208 -13.54 6.14 13.75
N ARG A 209 -12.64 6.24 14.74
CA ARG A 209 -11.86 7.45 14.96
C ARG A 209 -11.07 7.81 13.69
N PRO A 210 -11.27 9.01 13.11
CA PRO A 210 -10.57 9.37 11.87
C PRO A 210 -9.08 9.58 12.11
N ILE A 211 -8.28 9.31 11.08
CA ILE A 211 -6.87 9.70 10.98
C ILE A 211 -6.70 10.68 9.82
N SER A 212 -5.82 11.65 9.97
CA SER A 212 -5.58 12.72 8.99
C SER A 212 -4.72 12.24 7.82
N THR A 213 -3.81 11.30 8.07
CA THR A 213 -2.88 10.78 7.08
C THR A 213 -3.60 10.01 5.98
N THR A 214 -3.31 10.35 4.72
CA THR A 214 -3.93 9.75 3.53
C THR A 214 -2.99 8.80 2.78
N HIS A 215 -1.70 8.83 3.08
CA HIS A 215 -0.69 7.95 2.50
C HIS A 215 0.52 7.81 3.43
N ILE A 216 1.27 6.74 3.23
CA ILE A 216 2.55 6.46 3.88
C ILE A 216 3.54 6.11 2.77
N ASP A 217 4.71 6.73 2.77
CA ASP A 217 5.76 6.46 1.79
C ASP A 217 6.84 5.58 2.42
N LEU A 218 7.16 4.42 1.80
CA LEU A 218 8.21 3.52 2.25
C LEU A 218 9.41 3.52 1.32
N ASP A 219 10.60 3.36 1.90
CA ASP A 219 11.87 3.32 1.18
C ASP A 219 11.98 2.04 0.34
N LEU A 220 12.34 2.22 -0.93
CA LEU A 220 12.77 1.14 -1.81
C LEU A 220 14.21 0.73 -1.46
N ASP A 221 14.51 -0.54 -1.63
CA ASP A 221 15.87 -1.04 -1.56
C ASP A 221 16.68 -0.46 -2.74
N PRO A 222 17.74 0.33 -2.50
CA PRO A 222 18.51 0.97 -3.56
C PRO A 222 19.11 -0.04 -4.56
N VAL A 223 19.48 -1.24 -4.10
CA VAL A 223 20.04 -2.29 -4.96
C VAL A 223 18.99 -2.78 -5.95
N LYS A 224 17.75 -2.99 -5.47
CA LYS A 224 16.64 -3.44 -6.30
C LYS A 224 16.13 -2.34 -7.22
N LEU A 225 16.12 -1.10 -6.75
CA LEU A 225 15.77 0.05 -7.57
C LEU A 225 16.80 0.29 -8.70
N ALA A 226 18.09 0.00 -8.46
CA ALA A 226 19.11 0.13 -9.49
C ALA A 226 18.92 -0.84 -10.67
N ASP A 227 18.21 -1.96 -10.48
CA ASP A 227 17.89 -2.98 -11.50
C ASP A 227 16.44 -2.88 -12.01
N VAL A 228 15.85 -1.69 -12.00
CA VAL A 228 14.48 -1.47 -12.42
C VAL A 228 14.32 -1.61 -13.95
N GLU A 229 13.21 -2.21 -14.38
CA GLU A 229 12.78 -2.25 -15.78
C GLU A 229 11.66 -1.24 -16.00
N ILE A 230 11.78 -0.37 -16.98
CA ILE A 230 10.73 0.57 -17.36
C ILE A 230 10.23 0.23 -18.76
N MET A 231 8.97 -0.16 -18.86
CA MET A 231 8.31 -0.33 -20.14
C MET A 231 7.48 0.91 -20.43
N LEU A 232 7.68 1.47 -21.61
CA LEU A 232 6.93 2.63 -22.11
C LEU A 232 5.55 2.19 -22.59
N GLY A 233 4.53 2.96 -22.27
CA GLY A 233 3.16 2.68 -22.68
C GLY A 233 2.97 2.72 -24.20
N PRO A 234 1.92 2.06 -24.73
CA PRO A 234 1.69 1.93 -26.17
C PRO A 234 1.60 3.22 -26.96
N LEU A 235 1.19 4.31 -26.33
CA LEU A 235 1.02 5.63 -26.95
C LEU A 235 1.98 6.68 -26.36
N THR A 236 3.06 6.25 -25.74
CA THR A 236 4.11 7.13 -25.22
C THR A 236 4.80 7.84 -26.38
N SER A 237 4.96 9.16 -26.29
CA SER A 237 5.61 9.97 -27.31
C SER A 237 7.15 9.87 -27.25
N GLU A 238 7.83 10.31 -28.31
CA GLU A 238 9.28 10.41 -28.33
C GLU A 238 9.80 11.38 -27.25
N ALA A 239 9.08 12.47 -26.99
CA ALA A 239 9.42 13.42 -25.93
C ALA A 239 9.33 12.75 -24.54
N ASP A 240 8.30 11.94 -24.30
CA ASP A 240 8.16 11.18 -23.04
C ASP A 240 9.29 10.15 -22.88
N ARG A 241 9.69 9.48 -23.96
CA ARG A 241 10.85 8.58 -23.97
C ARG A 241 12.11 9.31 -23.50
N ILE A 242 12.42 10.46 -24.10
CA ILE A 242 13.59 11.27 -23.73
C ILE A 242 13.55 11.65 -22.24
N ILE A 243 12.37 11.99 -21.72
CA ILE A 243 12.19 12.29 -20.29
C ILE A 243 12.51 11.07 -19.45
N VAL A 244 11.95 9.88 -19.77
CA VAL A 244 12.19 8.65 -19.02
C VAL A 244 13.68 8.26 -19.05
N GLU A 245 14.33 8.34 -20.21
CA GLU A 245 15.77 8.10 -20.36
C GLU A 245 16.61 9.05 -19.49
N ALA A 246 16.24 10.32 -19.44
CA ALA A 246 16.90 11.30 -18.58
C ALA A 246 16.72 10.98 -17.08
N LEU A 247 15.54 10.54 -16.66
CA LEU A 247 15.26 10.13 -15.28
C LEU A 247 16.06 8.90 -14.85
N LEU A 248 16.36 7.99 -15.78
CA LEU A 248 17.08 6.75 -15.50
C LEU A 248 18.61 6.86 -15.52
N ARG A 249 19.17 7.99 -15.92
CA ARG A 249 20.65 8.18 -15.95
C ARG A 249 21.36 7.85 -14.63
N PRO A 250 20.79 8.13 -13.44
CA PRO A 250 21.40 7.75 -12.17
C PRO A 250 21.36 6.24 -11.86
N PHE A 251 20.63 5.44 -12.66
CA PHE A 251 20.39 4.02 -12.43
C PHE A 251 21.01 3.20 -13.56
N PRO A 252 22.31 2.84 -13.46
CA PRO A 252 23.08 2.31 -14.60
C PRO A 252 22.62 0.92 -15.07
N ASN A 253 21.94 0.16 -14.21
CA ASN A 253 21.43 -1.17 -14.56
C ASN A 253 19.94 -1.13 -14.98
N ALA A 254 19.30 0.05 -14.91
CA ALA A 254 17.92 0.20 -15.33
C ALA A 254 17.78 -0.03 -16.84
N THR A 255 16.72 -0.70 -17.23
CA THR A 255 16.43 -0.99 -18.64
C THR A 255 15.16 -0.30 -19.08
N ILE A 256 15.10 0.07 -20.37
CA ILE A 256 13.92 0.63 -21.02
C ILE A 256 13.52 -0.30 -22.16
N CYS A 257 12.23 -0.60 -22.25
CA CYS A 257 11.66 -1.33 -23.39
C CYS A 257 10.33 -0.73 -23.83
N ASP A 258 9.91 -1.05 -25.03
CA ASP A 258 8.61 -0.65 -25.55
C ASP A 258 7.54 -1.66 -25.24
N SER A 259 6.30 -1.18 -25.14
CA SER A 259 5.11 -2.04 -25.13
C SER A 259 5.04 -2.87 -26.43
N VAL A 260 4.62 -4.12 -26.33
CA VAL A 260 4.31 -4.94 -27.52
C VAL A 260 3.17 -4.36 -28.37
N PHE A 261 2.39 -3.44 -27.80
CA PHE A 261 1.30 -2.71 -28.45
C PHE A 261 1.73 -1.38 -29.07
N ASN A 262 3.01 -1.00 -28.96
CA ASN A 262 3.53 0.22 -29.61
C ASN A 262 3.24 0.19 -31.11
N GLY A 263 2.66 1.28 -31.62
CA GLY A 263 2.22 1.38 -33.03
C GLY A 263 1.00 0.54 -33.43
N LYS A 264 0.38 -0.19 -32.46
CA LYS A 264 -0.79 -1.05 -32.73
C LYS A 264 -2.10 -0.49 -32.16
N LEU A 265 -2.04 0.60 -31.40
CA LEU A 265 -3.21 1.29 -30.87
C LEU A 265 -3.37 2.65 -31.52
N ARG A 266 -4.62 3.07 -31.69
CA ARG A 266 -4.95 4.44 -32.13
C ARG A 266 -5.23 5.29 -30.90
N ASP A 267 -4.61 6.47 -30.85
CA ASP A 267 -5.03 7.51 -29.90
C ASP A 267 -6.43 8.01 -30.31
N LYS A 268 -7.37 7.94 -29.41
CA LYS A 268 -8.75 8.38 -29.67
C LYS A 268 -9.01 9.81 -29.15
N GLY A 269 -7.94 10.48 -28.65
CA GLY A 269 -8.05 11.84 -28.10
C GLY A 269 -8.43 11.84 -26.62
#